data_4b05460397212271b3d397000af19ca1
#
_entry.id   4b05460397212271b3d397000af19ca1
#
_cell.length_a   1.000
_cell.length_b   1.000
_cell.length_c   1.000
_cell.angle_alpha   90.00
_cell.angle_beta   90.00
_cell.angle_gamma   90.00
#
_symmetry.space_group_name_H-M   'P 1'
#
loop_
_entity.id
_entity.type
_entity.pdbx_description
1 polymer ?
#
loop_
_entity_poly.entity_id
_entity_poly.type
_entity_poly.pdbx_seq_one_letter_code
_entity_poly.pdbx_strand_id
1 'polypeptide(L)'
;MNIRKIESRDNSRLKLARKVRDGLEKEFIFVEGVRLAEEAVRAGVPVEFCLVDDKSVADGRIKHLLQTIEGETSDVLEVDGKYFQSLADTKSSQGIVLVCARPPAGRGSFERSTSNGSTAVPLVVMLGEVNNPANLGAVVRTVEAAGAAGVIVSENSADPFSAKALRGSMGSAFRLPIWVNASYKDAFEWARSNGFSTVGSSINASRTYTDLDWKQRRLLILGSEARGIEPEIAAQLTESVTIPMSEKVESLNLAVAAGIIVFEARRQIASAKKG
;
A
#
# COMPACT_ATOMS: atom_id res chain seq x y z
N MET A 1 -31.19 9.36 5.86
CA MET A 1 -30.49 8.21 5.24
C MET A 1 -31.45 7.05 5.02
N ASN A 2 -31.61 6.57 3.79
CA ASN A 2 -32.47 5.41 3.49
C ASN A 2 -31.57 4.17 3.41
N ILE A 3 -31.48 3.42 4.52
CA ILE A 3 -30.71 2.17 4.58
C ILE A 3 -31.60 1.03 4.11
N ARG A 4 -31.22 0.36 3.03
CA ARG A 4 -31.96 -0.81 2.50
C ARG A 4 -31.46 -2.08 3.19
N LYS A 5 -32.37 -2.95 3.60
CA LYS A 5 -32.03 -4.22 4.23
C LYS A 5 -31.80 -5.33 3.19
N ILE A 6 -30.74 -6.09 3.38
CA ILE A 6 -30.46 -7.31 2.60
C ILE A 6 -31.02 -8.52 3.33
N GLU A 7 -31.97 -9.19 2.70
CA GLU A 7 -32.66 -10.36 3.26
C GLU A 7 -32.19 -11.69 2.66
N SER A 8 -31.34 -11.66 1.63
CA SER A 8 -30.90 -12.88 0.94
C SER A 8 -29.39 -12.95 0.80
N ARG A 9 -28.83 -14.15 1.01
CA ARG A 9 -27.41 -14.48 0.73
C ARG A 9 -27.05 -14.28 -0.75
N ASP A 10 -28.05 -14.36 -1.64
CA ASP A 10 -27.88 -14.27 -3.09
C ASP A 10 -27.96 -12.84 -3.63
N ASN A 11 -28.04 -11.84 -2.77
CA ASN A 11 -28.00 -10.44 -3.14
C ASN A 11 -26.76 -10.12 -4.00
N SER A 12 -26.96 -9.36 -5.07
CA SER A 12 -25.90 -9.03 -6.04
C SER A 12 -24.73 -8.25 -5.43
N ARG A 13 -25.02 -7.35 -4.48
CA ARG A 13 -23.99 -6.56 -3.78
C ARG A 13 -23.13 -7.44 -2.85
N LEU A 14 -23.75 -8.42 -2.17
CA LEU A 14 -22.99 -9.40 -1.37
C LEU A 14 -22.10 -10.28 -2.24
N LYS A 15 -22.60 -10.71 -3.40
CA LYS A 15 -21.81 -11.51 -4.35
C LYS A 15 -20.63 -10.70 -4.91
N LEU A 16 -20.87 -9.43 -5.26
CA LEU A 16 -19.82 -8.54 -5.74
C LEU A 16 -18.77 -8.30 -4.64
N ALA A 17 -19.17 -7.95 -3.41
CA ALA A 17 -18.24 -7.72 -2.31
C ALA A 17 -17.33 -8.93 -2.04
N ARG A 18 -17.86 -10.17 -2.11
CA ARG A 18 -17.07 -11.40 -2.00
C ARG A 18 -16.05 -11.53 -3.14
N LYS A 19 -16.47 -11.28 -4.40
CA LYS A 19 -15.56 -11.31 -5.56
C LYS A 19 -14.43 -10.29 -5.42
N VAL A 20 -14.74 -9.08 -4.97
CA VAL A 20 -13.74 -8.03 -4.72
C VAL A 20 -12.77 -8.45 -3.62
N ARG A 21 -13.29 -8.96 -2.48
CA ARG A 21 -12.47 -9.48 -1.38
C ARG A 21 -11.48 -10.55 -1.85
N ASP A 22 -11.98 -11.47 -2.68
CA ASP A 22 -11.23 -12.63 -3.16
C ASP A 22 -10.32 -12.29 -4.36
N GLY A 23 -10.28 -11.01 -4.80
CA GLY A 23 -9.43 -10.52 -5.90
C GLY A 23 -9.90 -10.96 -7.30
N LEU A 24 -11.14 -11.44 -7.41
CA LEU A 24 -11.75 -11.85 -8.68
C LEU A 24 -12.34 -10.68 -9.48
N GLU A 25 -12.54 -9.56 -8.81
CA GLU A 25 -13.00 -8.29 -9.40
C GLU A 25 -11.97 -7.21 -9.08
N LYS A 26 -11.32 -6.67 -10.14
CA LYS A 26 -10.15 -5.79 -9.99
C LYS A 26 -10.45 -4.30 -10.20
N GLU A 27 -11.67 -3.95 -10.59
CA GLU A 27 -12.08 -2.55 -10.73
C GLU A 27 -12.37 -1.91 -9.38
N PHE A 28 -12.59 -2.74 -8.35
CA PHE A 28 -12.93 -2.31 -7.01
C PHE A 28 -11.91 -2.82 -5.98
N ILE A 29 -11.99 -2.24 -4.79
CA ILE A 29 -11.23 -2.65 -3.60
C ILE A 29 -12.18 -2.92 -2.44
N PHE A 30 -11.78 -3.85 -1.57
CA PHE A 30 -12.52 -4.27 -0.39
C PHE A 30 -11.91 -3.62 0.86
N VAL A 31 -12.65 -2.69 1.45
CA VAL A 31 -12.22 -1.89 2.60
C VAL A 31 -12.99 -2.34 3.84
N GLU A 32 -12.38 -3.16 4.69
CA GLU A 32 -13.01 -3.72 5.90
C GLU A 32 -12.56 -3.00 7.17
N GLY A 33 -13.53 -2.62 7.98
CA GLY A 33 -13.34 -2.04 9.31
C GLY A 33 -13.37 -0.51 9.33
N VAL A 34 -13.83 0.01 10.47
CA VAL A 34 -14.15 1.44 10.66
C VAL A 34 -12.95 2.34 10.35
N ARG A 35 -11.77 2.02 10.90
CA ARG A 35 -10.57 2.86 10.71
C ARG A 35 -10.15 2.94 9.27
N LEU A 36 -10.13 1.81 8.56
CA LEU A 36 -9.72 1.78 7.16
C LEU A 36 -10.76 2.47 6.26
N ALA A 37 -12.05 2.32 6.58
CA ALA A 37 -13.13 3.02 5.90
C ALA A 37 -13.03 4.55 6.06
N GLU A 38 -12.75 5.04 7.28
CA GLU A 38 -12.48 6.47 7.52
C GLU A 38 -11.29 6.99 6.72
N GLU A 39 -10.21 6.20 6.60
CA GLU A 39 -9.04 6.58 5.80
C GLU A 39 -9.36 6.61 4.30
N ALA A 40 -10.17 5.69 3.79
CA ALA A 40 -10.61 5.68 2.40
C ALA A 40 -11.43 6.93 2.06
N VAL A 41 -12.42 7.25 2.89
CA VAL A 41 -13.26 8.44 2.74
C VAL A 41 -12.42 9.72 2.86
N ARG A 42 -11.55 9.83 3.86
CA ARG A 42 -10.64 10.98 4.01
C ARG A 42 -9.71 11.18 2.82
N ALA A 43 -9.30 10.10 2.18
CA ALA A 43 -8.46 10.14 0.98
C ALA A 43 -9.26 10.43 -0.30
N GLY A 44 -10.59 10.57 -0.22
CA GLY A 44 -11.47 10.81 -1.37
C GLY A 44 -11.58 9.61 -2.32
N VAL A 45 -11.44 8.37 -1.81
CA VAL A 45 -11.62 7.17 -2.62
C VAL A 45 -13.12 6.98 -2.90
N PRO A 46 -13.59 6.98 -4.16
CA PRO A 46 -15.01 6.89 -4.47
C PRO A 46 -15.63 5.60 -3.93
N VAL A 47 -16.71 5.74 -3.14
CA VAL A 47 -17.45 4.63 -2.54
C VAL A 47 -18.56 4.18 -3.49
N GLU A 48 -18.48 2.95 -3.96
CA GLU A 48 -19.51 2.34 -4.81
C GLU A 48 -20.74 1.94 -3.99
N PHE A 49 -20.50 1.26 -2.85
CA PHE A 49 -21.54 0.95 -1.87
C PHE A 49 -20.94 0.60 -0.50
N CYS A 50 -21.79 0.69 0.52
CA CYS A 50 -21.46 0.35 1.90
C CYS A 50 -22.32 -0.80 2.40
N LEU A 51 -21.71 -1.77 3.08
CA LEU A 51 -22.38 -2.85 3.79
C LEU A 51 -22.14 -2.66 5.29
N VAL A 52 -23.20 -2.68 6.08
CA VAL A 52 -23.13 -2.54 7.54
C VAL A 52 -23.86 -3.68 8.22
N ASP A 53 -23.23 -4.28 9.22
CA ASP A 53 -23.84 -5.32 10.07
C ASP A 53 -25.01 -4.71 10.86
N ASP A 54 -26.16 -5.39 10.88
CA ASP A 54 -27.37 -4.94 11.57
C ASP A 54 -27.14 -4.60 13.04
N LYS A 55 -26.24 -5.31 13.72
CA LYS A 55 -25.85 -5.04 15.11
C LYS A 55 -24.94 -3.82 15.29
N SER A 56 -24.27 -3.41 14.23
CA SER A 56 -23.28 -2.35 14.24
C SER A 56 -23.82 -0.99 13.77
N VAL A 57 -25.00 -0.96 13.16
CA VAL A 57 -25.64 0.30 12.70
C VAL A 57 -25.84 1.32 13.84
N ALA A 58 -26.02 0.85 15.07
CA ALA A 58 -26.20 1.70 16.24
C ALA A 58 -24.89 2.29 16.79
N ASP A 59 -23.73 1.77 16.38
CA ASP A 59 -22.42 2.28 16.82
C ASP A 59 -22.22 3.74 16.40
N GLY A 60 -21.82 4.58 17.34
CA GLY A 60 -21.72 6.04 17.11
C GLY A 60 -20.67 6.40 16.04
N ARG A 61 -19.57 5.64 15.96
CA ARG A 61 -18.50 5.87 14.99
C ARG A 61 -18.91 5.46 13.58
N ILE A 62 -19.62 4.33 13.47
CA ILE A 62 -20.21 3.88 12.21
C ILE A 62 -21.27 4.86 11.73
N LYS A 63 -22.16 5.33 12.62
CA LYS A 63 -23.14 6.37 12.27
C LYS A 63 -22.50 7.62 11.69
N HIS A 64 -21.44 8.13 12.32
CA HIS A 64 -20.74 9.30 11.82
C HIS A 64 -20.13 9.05 10.44
N LEU A 65 -19.49 7.89 10.24
CA LEU A 65 -18.94 7.51 8.93
C LEU A 65 -20.04 7.40 7.87
N LEU A 66 -21.18 6.77 8.19
CA LEU A 66 -22.33 6.67 7.28
C LEU A 66 -22.87 8.04 6.88
N GLN A 67 -22.93 9.00 7.80
CA GLN A 67 -23.31 10.39 7.50
C GLN A 67 -22.32 11.05 6.53
N THR A 68 -21.02 10.78 6.68
CA THR A 68 -19.99 11.35 5.81
C THR A 68 -20.11 10.82 4.38
N ILE A 69 -20.41 9.52 4.20
CA ILE A 69 -20.52 8.92 2.86
C ILE A 69 -21.90 9.10 2.20
N GLU A 70 -22.90 9.62 2.92
CA GLU A 70 -24.28 9.82 2.40
C GLU A 70 -24.31 10.72 1.16
N GLY A 71 -23.34 11.65 1.03
CA GLY A 71 -23.18 12.51 -0.16
C GLY A 71 -22.40 11.86 -1.30
N GLU A 72 -21.69 10.77 -1.04
CA GLU A 72 -20.82 10.09 -2.02
C GLU A 72 -21.48 8.85 -2.65
N THR A 73 -22.27 8.11 -1.87
CA THR A 73 -23.04 6.97 -2.37
C THR A 73 -24.45 6.92 -1.76
N SER A 74 -25.44 6.61 -2.57
CA SER A 74 -26.81 6.34 -2.12
C SER A 74 -27.03 4.89 -1.70
N ASP A 75 -26.03 4.01 -1.88
CA ASP A 75 -26.20 2.56 -1.75
C ASP A 75 -25.59 2.06 -0.41
N VAL A 76 -26.30 2.39 0.69
CA VAL A 76 -25.98 1.86 2.02
C VAL A 76 -26.94 0.73 2.36
N LEU A 77 -26.39 -0.43 2.69
CA LEU A 77 -27.11 -1.68 2.83
C LEU A 77 -26.85 -2.29 4.21
N GLU A 78 -27.93 -2.49 4.98
CA GLU A 78 -27.90 -3.24 6.23
C GLU A 78 -27.92 -4.74 5.93
N VAL A 79 -27.03 -5.48 6.57
CA VAL A 79 -26.81 -6.92 6.34
C VAL A 79 -26.99 -7.67 7.65
N ASP A 80 -27.81 -8.71 7.65
CA ASP A 80 -27.95 -9.64 8.77
C ASP A 80 -26.56 -10.22 9.16
N GLY A 81 -26.25 -10.25 10.45
CA GLY A 81 -24.94 -10.67 10.95
C GLY A 81 -24.46 -12.03 10.44
N LYS A 82 -25.37 -12.98 10.17
CA LYS A 82 -25.02 -14.29 9.59
C LYS A 82 -24.47 -14.18 8.16
N TYR A 83 -24.95 -13.22 7.38
CA TYR A 83 -24.44 -12.97 6.03
C TYR A 83 -23.20 -12.09 6.07
N PHE A 84 -23.15 -11.12 7.00
CA PHE A 84 -22.02 -10.23 7.19
C PHE A 84 -20.75 -11.00 7.56
N GLN A 85 -20.85 -11.98 8.46
CA GLN A 85 -19.72 -12.86 8.81
C GLN A 85 -19.10 -13.57 7.60
N SER A 86 -19.92 -13.91 6.60
CA SER A 86 -19.42 -14.55 5.37
C SER A 86 -18.67 -13.59 4.44
N LEU A 87 -18.77 -12.27 4.66
CA LEU A 87 -18.03 -11.24 3.93
C LEU A 87 -16.69 -10.94 4.59
N ALA A 88 -16.63 -10.98 5.92
CA ALA A 88 -15.47 -10.60 6.67
C ALA A 88 -14.23 -11.42 6.26
N ASP A 89 -13.10 -10.74 6.05
CA ASP A 89 -11.78 -11.36 5.84
C ASP A 89 -11.03 -11.50 7.19
N THR A 90 -11.59 -10.93 8.26
CA THR A 90 -11.07 -11.00 9.62
C THR A 90 -11.99 -11.79 10.54
N LYS A 91 -11.41 -12.46 11.57
CA LYS A 91 -12.18 -13.22 12.58
C LYS A 91 -13.08 -12.34 13.43
N SER A 92 -12.73 -11.06 13.59
CA SER A 92 -13.46 -10.05 14.37
C SER A 92 -13.75 -8.85 13.49
N SER A 93 -14.79 -8.94 12.67
CA SER A 93 -15.22 -7.81 11.86
C SER A 93 -15.71 -6.66 12.72
N GLN A 94 -15.41 -5.43 12.33
CA GLN A 94 -15.90 -4.21 12.97
C GLN A 94 -17.27 -3.75 12.43
N GLY A 95 -17.98 -4.63 11.72
CA GLY A 95 -19.35 -4.42 11.29
C GLY A 95 -19.54 -3.46 10.11
N ILE A 96 -18.51 -3.07 9.40
CA ILE A 96 -18.59 -2.22 8.20
C ILE A 96 -17.63 -2.67 7.12
N VAL A 97 -18.09 -2.66 5.89
CA VAL A 97 -17.32 -2.89 4.67
C VAL A 97 -17.72 -1.83 3.64
N LEU A 98 -16.73 -1.16 3.05
CA LEU A 98 -16.92 -0.37 1.84
C LEU A 98 -16.38 -1.15 0.64
N VAL A 99 -17.12 -1.12 -0.46
CA VAL A 99 -16.59 -1.45 -1.78
C VAL A 99 -16.37 -0.12 -2.48
N CYS A 100 -15.11 0.16 -2.80
CA CYS A 100 -14.70 1.43 -3.38
C CYS A 100 -14.08 1.22 -4.75
N ALA A 101 -14.08 2.24 -5.60
CA ALA A 101 -13.33 2.22 -6.84
C ALA A 101 -11.84 2.02 -6.57
N ARG A 102 -11.18 1.22 -7.39
CA ARG A 102 -9.74 1.00 -7.26
C ARG A 102 -8.96 2.27 -7.62
N PRO A 103 -8.04 2.74 -6.76
CA PRO A 103 -7.18 3.88 -7.09
C PRO A 103 -6.33 3.60 -8.34
N PRO A 104 -6.10 4.61 -9.21
CA PRO A 104 -5.25 4.45 -10.38
C PRO A 104 -3.80 4.21 -9.95
N ALA A 105 -3.21 3.10 -10.41
CA ALA A 105 -1.89 2.63 -10.00
C ALA A 105 -0.99 2.20 -11.17
N GLY A 106 -1.21 2.76 -12.35
CA GLY A 106 -0.36 2.55 -13.51
C GLY A 106 0.78 3.57 -13.59
N ARG A 107 1.74 3.33 -14.50
CA ARG A 107 2.89 4.23 -14.75
C ARG A 107 2.47 5.70 -14.90
N GLY A 108 1.50 5.98 -15.76
CA GLY A 108 1.10 7.36 -16.05
C GLY A 108 0.48 8.10 -14.86
N SER A 109 -0.27 7.42 -13.97
CA SER A 109 -0.79 8.01 -12.73
C SER A 109 0.34 8.26 -11.73
N PHE A 110 1.27 7.31 -11.61
CA PHE A 110 2.46 7.42 -10.77
C PHE A 110 3.33 8.63 -11.18
N GLU A 111 3.63 8.76 -12.46
CA GLU A 111 4.44 9.86 -13.00
C GLU A 111 3.79 11.23 -12.72
N ARG A 112 2.48 11.39 -12.98
CA ARG A 112 1.77 12.63 -12.67
C ARG A 112 1.83 12.99 -11.18
N SER A 113 1.63 12.02 -10.31
CA SER A 113 1.62 12.25 -8.87
C SER A 113 3.01 12.56 -8.31
N THR A 114 4.06 11.91 -8.82
CA THR A 114 5.44 12.14 -8.37
C THR A 114 6.06 13.42 -8.95
N SER A 115 5.62 13.88 -10.13
CA SER A 115 6.09 15.12 -10.74
C SER A 115 5.51 16.38 -10.07
N ASN A 116 4.27 16.30 -9.59
CA ASN A 116 3.55 17.45 -9.00
C ASN A 116 3.74 17.58 -7.48
N GLY A 117 4.31 16.55 -6.84
CA GLY A 117 4.46 16.50 -5.38
C GLY A 117 5.79 17.09 -4.91
N SER A 118 5.75 18.07 -4.02
CA SER A 118 6.89 18.42 -3.18
C SER A 118 7.08 17.33 -2.12
N THR A 119 7.75 16.26 -2.48
CA THR A 119 8.07 15.18 -1.53
C THR A 119 9.17 15.62 -0.57
N ALA A 120 9.00 15.30 0.71
CA ALA A 120 10.00 15.64 1.72
C ALA A 120 11.32 14.86 1.50
N VAL A 121 11.22 13.67 0.91
CA VAL A 121 12.35 12.75 0.65
C VAL A 121 12.33 12.35 -0.83
N PRO A 122 13.40 12.65 -1.62
CA PRO A 122 13.47 12.32 -3.04
C PRO A 122 13.81 10.83 -3.25
N LEU A 123 13.01 9.97 -2.66
CA LEU A 123 13.18 8.53 -2.64
C LEU A 123 11.91 7.84 -3.17
N VAL A 124 12.09 6.91 -4.08
CA VAL A 124 11.08 5.94 -4.50
C VAL A 124 11.56 4.56 -4.08
N VAL A 125 10.66 3.70 -3.61
CA VAL A 125 10.99 2.33 -3.21
C VAL A 125 10.38 1.36 -4.21
N MET A 126 11.21 0.49 -4.81
CA MET A 126 10.74 -0.62 -5.63
C MET A 126 10.76 -1.92 -4.83
N LEU A 127 9.65 -2.63 -4.86
CA LEU A 127 9.45 -3.93 -4.22
C LEU A 127 9.47 -5.02 -5.29
N GLY A 128 10.50 -5.86 -5.25
CA GLY A 128 10.72 -6.96 -6.18
C GLY A 128 10.11 -8.27 -5.68
N GLU A 129 9.12 -8.81 -6.37
CA GLU A 129 8.51 -10.13 -6.11
C GLU A 129 8.07 -10.36 -4.65
N VAL A 130 7.43 -9.36 -4.06
CA VAL A 130 6.93 -9.44 -2.68
C VAL A 130 5.60 -10.18 -2.66
N ASN A 131 5.61 -11.43 -2.20
CA ASN A 131 4.43 -12.31 -2.21
C ASN A 131 3.55 -12.18 -0.95
N ASN A 132 4.06 -11.61 0.13
CA ASN A 132 3.28 -11.40 1.35
C ASN A 132 2.57 -10.04 1.34
N PRO A 133 1.24 -9.99 1.16
CA PRO A 133 0.51 -8.72 1.11
C PRO A 133 0.56 -7.93 2.42
N ALA A 134 0.77 -8.58 3.58
CA ALA A 134 0.93 -7.86 4.84
C ALA A 134 2.26 -7.11 4.91
N ASN A 135 3.37 -7.73 4.45
CA ASN A 135 4.67 -7.07 4.37
C ASN A 135 4.65 -5.93 3.34
N LEU A 136 4.02 -6.16 2.18
CA LEU A 136 3.84 -5.12 1.18
C LEU A 136 3.08 -3.92 1.75
N GLY A 137 1.96 -4.14 2.43
CA GLY A 137 1.19 -3.08 3.09
C GLY A 137 2.01 -2.34 4.15
N ALA A 138 2.78 -3.07 4.97
CA ALA A 138 3.65 -2.47 5.99
C ALA A 138 4.76 -1.60 5.37
N VAL A 139 5.35 -2.02 4.24
CA VAL A 139 6.33 -1.19 3.51
C VAL A 139 5.67 0.08 2.97
N VAL A 140 4.50 -0.02 2.32
CA VAL A 140 3.76 1.15 1.81
C VAL A 140 3.50 2.17 2.92
N ARG A 141 3.06 1.71 4.10
CA ARG A 141 2.87 2.56 5.27
C ARG A 141 4.17 3.23 5.74
N THR A 142 5.25 2.48 5.78
CA THR A 142 6.56 2.95 6.23
C THR A 142 7.13 4.02 5.29
N VAL A 143 6.97 3.79 3.98
CA VAL A 143 7.43 4.71 2.92
C VAL A 143 6.65 6.03 2.96
N GLU A 144 5.31 5.99 3.14
CA GLU A 144 4.51 7.19 3.33
C GLU A 144 4.92 7.94 4.61
N ALA A 145 5.09 7.23 5.73
CA ALA A 145 5.47 7.82 7.02
C ALA A 145 6.85 8.52 6.95
N ALA A 146 7.76 8.01 6.14
CA ALA A 146 9.05 8.65 5.90
C ALA A 146 8.95 9.86 4.94
N GLY A 147 7.83 10.08 4.27
CA GLY A 147 7.62 11.16 3.31
C GLY A 147 8.31 10.94 1.97
N ALA A 148 8.55 9.68 1.60
CA ALA A 148 9.10 9.31 0.31
C ALA A 148 8.08 9.52 -0.83
N ALA A 149 8.55 9.56 -2.07
CA ALA A 149 7.77 9.99 -3.23
C ALA A 149 6.75 8.95 -3.71
N GLY A 150 7.00 7.66 -3.48
CA GLY A 150 6.09 6.60 -3.91
C GLY A 150 6.69 5.20 -3.85
N VAL A 151 5.88 4.23 -4.27
CA VAL A 151 6.26 2.81 -4.33
C VAL A 151 6.01 2.26 -5.73
N ILE A 152 6.97 1.51 -6.23
CA ILE A 152 6.85 0.69 -7.45
C ILE A 152 6.77 -0.77 -6.99
N VAL A 153 5.76 -1.49 -7.45
CA VAL A 153 5.55 -2.91 -7.14
C VAL A 153 5.78 -3.70 -8.43
N SER A 154 6.75 -4.60 -8.40
CA SER A 154 7.09 -5.39 -9.59
C SER A 154 5.98 -6.37 -9.99
N GLU A 155 6.06 -6.84 -11.22
CA GLU A 155 5.34 -8.04 -11.67
C GLU A 155 5.53 -9.19 -10.67
N ASN A 156 4.59 -10.12 -10.62
CA ASN A 156 4.60 -11.29 -9.73
C ASN A 156 4.62 -10.95 -8.22
N SER A 157 4.31 -9.72 -7.83
CA SER A 157 4.12 -9.34 -6.44
C SER A 157 2.64 -9.42 -6.03
N ALA A 158 2.40 -9.47 -4.72
CA ALA A 158 1.06 -9.31 -4.15
C ALA A 158 0.46 -7.96 -4.56
N ASP A 159 -0.88 -7.91 -4.64
CA ASP A 159 -1.60 -6.67 -4.94
C ASP A 159 -1.62 -5.74 -3.70
N PRO A 160 -1.09 -4.49 -3.79
CA PRO A 160 -1.13 -3.51 -2.71
C PRO A 160 -2.54 -3.08 -2.32
N PHE A 161 -3.53 -3.32 -3.17
CA PHE A 161 -4.94 -3.04 -2.93
C PHE A 161 -5.76 -4.27 -2.51
N SER A 162 -5.14 -5.43 -2.29
CA SER A 162 -5.81 -6.57 -1.67
C SER A 162 -6.24 -6.24 -0.24
N ALA A 163 -7.33 -6.84 0.25
CA ALA A 163 -7.87 -6.58 1.59
C ALA A 163 -6.78 -6.68 2.68
N LYS A 164 -5.89 -7.67 2.59
CA LYS A 164 -4.80 -7.87 3.55
C LYS A 164 -3.71 -6.80 3.46
N ALA A 165 -3.35 -6.34 2.25
CA ALA A 165 -2.38 -5.27 2.07
C ALA A 165 -2.94 -3.92 2.51
N LEU A 166 -4.20 -3.63 2.21
CA LEU A 166 -4.88 -2.41 2.66
C LEU A 166 -4.92 -2.31 4.18
N ARG A 167 -5.22 -3.41 4.88
CA ARG A 167 -5.12 -3.44 6.35
C ARG A 167 -3.70 -3.20 6.83
N GLY A 168 -2.70 -3.81 6.21
CA GLY A 168 -1.28 -3.59 6.54
C GLY A 168 -0.83 -2.15 6.33
N SER A 169 -1.33 -1.50 5.29
CA SER A 169 -0.99 -0.12 4.96
C SER A 169 -1.73 0.93 5.80
N MET A 170 -2.83 0.54 6.47
CA MET A 170 -3.63 1.46 7.31
C MET A 170 -4.03 2.75 6.58
N GLY A 171 -4.43 2.64 5.31
CA GLY A 171 -4.84 3.77 4.48
C GLY A 171 -3.73 4.44 3.67
N SER A 172 -2.46 4.13 3.92
CA SER A 172 -1.34 4.71 3.16
C SER A 172 -1.43 4.42 1.66
N ALA A 173 -1.96 3.25 1.27
CA ALA A 173 -2.15 2.88 -0.12
C ALA A 173 -3.18 3.77 -0.87
N PHE A 174 -4.00 4.53 -0.16
CA PHE A 174 -4.94 5.48 -0.77
C PHE A 174 -4.30 6.83 -1.10
N ARG A 175 -3.17 7.16 -0.48
CA ARG A 175 -2.54 8.50 -0.57
C ARG A 175 -1.18 8.48 -1.27
N LEU A 176 -0.39 7.42 -1.00
CA LEU A 176 0.94 7.29 -1.59
C LEU A 176 0.83 6.92 -3.07
N PRO A 177 1.56 7.58 -3.98
CA PRO A 177 1.64 7.14 -5.36
C PRO A 177 2.18 5.70 -5.46
N ILE A 178 1.43 4.83 -6.14
CA ILE A 178 1.82 3.43 -6.34
C ILE A 178 1.77 3.11 -7.83
N TRP A 179 2.82 2.46 -8.33
CA TRP A 179 2.85 1.86 -9.66
C TRP A 179 2.92 0.34 -9.52
N VAL A 180 1.91 -0.39 -9.99
CA VAL A 180 1.82 -1.85 -9.93
C VAL A 180 2.20 -2.50 -11.24
N ASN A 181 2.59 -3.78 -11.18
CA ASN A 181 2.98 -4.60 -12.33
C ASN A 181 4.08 -3.96 -13.19
N ALA A 182 5.06 -3.35 -12.54
CA ALA A 182 6.21 -2.77 -13.22
C ALA A 182 7.26 -3.84 -13.53
N SER A 183 7.73 -3.91 -14.77
CA SER A 183 8.97 -4.64 -15.04
C SER A 183 10.17 -3.89 -14.48
N TYR A 184 11.26 -4.59 -14.14
CA TYR A 184 12.51 -3.92 -13.72
C TYR A 184 13.03 -2.99 -14.83
N LYS A 185 12.90 -3.41 -16.09
CA LYS A 185 13.28 -2.61 -17.25
C LYS A 185 12.55 -1.26 -17.26
N ASP A 186 11.23 -1.28 -17.16
CA ASP A 186 10.43 -0.05 -17.19
C ASP A 186 10.73 0.86 -15.98
N ALA A 187 10.91 0.27 -14.80
CA ALA A 187 11.26 1.01 -13.59
C ALA A 187 12.64 1.68 -13.70
N PHE A 188 13.64 0.99 -14.27
CA PHE A 188 14.99 1.54 -14.46
C PHE A 188 15.03 2.60 -15.57
N GLU A 189 14.27 2.42 -16.65
CA GLU A 189 14.10 3.43 -17.69
C GLU A 189 13.45 4.69 -17.11
N TRP A 190 12.41 4.52 -16.32
CA TRP A 190 11.76 5.62 -15.62
C TRP A 190 12.73 6.32 -14.66
N ALA A 191 13.46 5.59 -13.85
CA ALA A 191 14.43 6.14 -12.89
C ALA A 191 15.47 7.00 -13.61
N ARG A 192 16.08 6.47 -14.67
CA ARG A 192 17.09 7.19 -15.48
C ARG A 192 16.51 8.46 -16.10
N SER A 193 15.32 8.38 -16.69
CA SER A 193 14.66 9.53 -17.33
C SER A 193 14.27 10.64 -16.35
N ASN A 194 14.12 10.30 -15.06
CA ASN A 194 13.76 11.24 -14.00
C ASN A 194 14.93 11.58 -13.06
N GLY A 195 16.17 11.20 -13.41
CA GLY A 195 17.37 11.52 -12.65
C GLY A 195 17.51 10.78 -11.31
N PHE A 196 16.90 9.60 -11.19
CA PHE A 196 17.07 8.71 -10.03
C PHE A 196 18.20 7.73 -10.27
N SER A 197 19.12 7.60 -9.30
CA SER A 197 20.09 6.51 -9.26
C SER A 197 19.48 5.30 -8.57
N THR A 198 19.78 4.11 -9.07
CA THR A 198 19.26 2.84 -8.54
C THR A 198 20.14 2.32 -7.43
N VAL A 199 19.54 1.93 -6.29
CA VAL A 199 20.25 1.44 -5.11
C VAL A 199 19.62 0.13 -4.65
N GLY A 200 20.38 -0.96 -4.62
CA GLY A 200 19.92 -2.25 -4.09
C GLY A 200 20.24 -2.41 -2.61
N SER A 201 19.30 -3.00 -1.85
CA SER A 201 19.60 -3.51 -0.52
C SER A 201 20.07 -4.96 -0.61
N SER A 202 21.30 -5.22 -0.17
CA SER A 202 21.93 -6.55 -0.21
C SER A 202 22.80 -6.78 1.02
N ILE A 203 22.73 -8.00 1.58
CA ILE A 203 23.60 -8.41 2.69
C ILE A 203 25.10 -8.45 2.31
N ASN A 204 25.38 -8.62 1.01
CA ASN A 204 26.75 -8.73 0.48
C ASN A 204 27.32 -7.38 0.01
N ALA A 205 26.61 -6.27 0.18
CA ALA A 205 27.13 -4.97 -0.21
C ALA A 205 28.26 -4.52 0.75
N SER A 206 29.32 -3.94 0.18
CA SER A 206 30.44 -3.43 0.95
C SER A 206 30.18 -2.09 1.63
N ARG A 207 29.17 -1.34 1.14
CA ARG A 207 28.80 -0.02 1.65
C ARG A 207 27.63 -0.13 2.60
N THR A 208 27.70 0.54 3.75
CA THR A 208 26.55 0.57 4.66
C THR A 208 25.49 1.57 4.19
N TYR A 209 24.23 1.37 4.58
CA TYR A 209 23.13 2.25 4.22
C TYR A 209 23.34 3.69 4.78
N THR A 210 24.12 3.86 5.84
CA THR A 210 24.46 5.16 6.44
C THR A 210 25.46 5.97 5.63
N ASP A 211 26.32 5.29 4.85
CA ASP A 211 27.40 5.92 4.09
C ASP A 211 26.95 6.45 2.72
N LEU A 212 25.71 6.12 2.31
CA LEU A 212 25.13 6.61 1.08
C LEU A 212 24.51 8.00 1.29
N ASP A 213 24.72 8.92 0.34
CA ASP A 213 24.02 10.20 0.30
C ASP A 213 22.58 10.03 -0.19
N TRP A 214 21.63 10.01 0.74
CA TRP A 214 20.20 9.90 0.47
C TRP A 214 19.52 11.24 0.13
N LYS A 215 20.24 12.35 0.11
CA LYS A 215 19.70 13.66 -0.31
C LYS A 215 19.52 13.73 -1.82
N GLN A 216 20.16 12.85 -2.56
CA GLN A 216 20.02 12.70 -4.00
C GLN A 216 18.76 11.88 -4.33
N ARG A 217 18.26 12.00 -5.58
CA ARG A 217 17.15 11.18 -6.06
C ARG A 217 17.57 9.71 -6.14
N ARG A 218 16.90 8.84 -5.38
CA ARG A 218 17.22 7.40 -5.29
C ARG A 218 15.99 6.54 -5.55
N LEU A 219 16.16 5.51 -6.39
CA LEU A 219 15.24 4.38 -6.48
C LEU A 219 15.85 3.24 -5.66
N LEU A 220 15.29 2.99 -4.46
CA LEU A 220 15.71 1.89 -3.60
C LEU A 220 15.00 0.61 -4.04
N ILE A 221 15.76 -0.42 -4.40
CA ILE A 221 15.25 -1.74 -4.75
C ILE A 221 15.40 -2.66 -3.54
N LEU A 222 14.27 -3.21 -3.10
CA LEU A 222 14.19 -4.28 -2.12
C LEU A 222 13.73 -5.55 -2.85
N GLY A 223 14.56 -6.57 -2.85
CA GLY A 223 14.29 -7.83 -3.54
C GLY A 223 13.29 -8.72 -2.80
N SER A 224 13.05 -9.92 -3.34
CA SER A 224 12.17 -10.91 -2.74
C SER A 224 12.68 -11.39 -1.38
N GLU A 225 11.75 -11.80 -0.49
CA GLU A 225 12.08 -12.28 0.85
C GLU A 225 12.93 -13.55 0.83
N ALA A 226 12.80 -14.38 -0.21
CA ALA A 226 13.49 -15.67 -0.30
C ALA A 226 14.84 -15.59 -1.03
N ARG A 227 14.95 -14.74 -2.08
CA ARG A 227 16.10 -14.73 -3.00
C ARG A 227 16.85 -13.41 -3.03
N GLY A 228 16.32 -12.39 -2.37
CA GLY A 228 16.88 -11.02 -2.47
C GLY A 228 16.71 -10.45 -3.88
N ILE A 229 17.69 -9.70 -4.35
CA ILE A 229 17.76 -9.14 -5.70
C ILE A 229 18.51 -10.13 -6.59
N GLU A 230 17.92 -10.52 -7.71
CA GLU A 230 18.53 -11.45 -8.66
C GLU A 230 19.83 -10.86 -9.26
N PRO A 231 20.84 -11.71 -9.56
CA PRO A 231 22.15 -11.26 -10.05
C PRO A 231 22.09 -10.37 -11.30
N GLU A 232 21.20 -10.69 -12.24
CA GLU A 232 20.99 -9.92 -13.49
C GLU A 232 20.44 -8.52 -13.20
N ILE A 233 19.62 -8.38 -12.17
CA ILE A 233 19.08 -7.08 -11.73
C ILE A 233 20.15 -6.34 -10.93
N ALA A 234 20.87 -7.04 -10.02
CA ALA A 234 21.93 -6.46 -9.22
C ALA A 234 23.05 -5.85 -10.08
N ALA A 235 23.40 -6.49 -11.20
CA ALA A 235 24.40 -6.00 -12.14
C ALA A 235 24.04 -4.67 -12.84
N GLN A 236 22.76 -4.30 -12.84
CA GLN A 236 22.25 -3.07 -13.47
C GLN A 236 22.11 -1.92 -12.46
N LEU A 237 22.34 -2.18 -11.17
CA LEU A 237 22.23 -1.16 -10.13
C LEU A 237 23.43 -0.20 -10.15
N THR A 238 23.16 1.06 -9.86
CA THR A 238 24.23 2.07 -9.71
C THR A 238 25.05 1.81 -8.45
N GLU A 239 24.38 1.43 -7.37
CA GLU A 239 24.98 1.22 -6.05
C GLU A 239 24.24 0.10 -5.29
N SER A 240 24.90 -0.46 -4.27
CA SER A 240 24.26 -1.38 -3.33
C SER A 240 24.65 -1.01 -1.90
N VAL A 241 23.74 -1.20 -0.97
CA VAL A 241 23.95 -0.93 0.46
C VAL A 241 23.55 -2.12 1.31
N THR A 242 24.23 -2.27 2.44
CA THR A 242 23.91 -3.27 3.47
C THR A 242 23.44 -2.61 4.75
N ILE A 243 22.58 -3.32 5.47
CA ILE A 243 22.27 -3.05 6.88
C ILE A 243 23.19 -3.98 7.68
N PRO A 244 24.16 -3.48 8.47
CA PRO A 244 25.02 -4.32 9.28
C PRO A 244 24.20 -5.15 10.27
N MET A 245 24.43 -6.46 10.30
CA MET A 245 23.74 -7.41 11.17
C MET A 245 24.74 -8.26 11.92
N SER A 246 24.31 -8.91 13.01
CA SER A 246 25.07 -9.95 13.68
C SER A 246 25.27 -11.15 12.75
N GLU A 247 26.44 -11.77 12.78
CA GLU A 247 26.84 -12.90 11.92
C GLU A 247 25.86 -14.10 11.95
N LYS A 248 25.04 -14.21 13.00
CA LYS A 248 24.06 -15.29 13.16
C LYS A 248 22.72 -15.03 12.50
N VAL A 249 22.52 -13.83 11.93
CA VAL A 249 21.24 -13.41 11.33
C VAL A 249 21.41 -13.33 9.82
N GLU A 250 20.65 -14.16 9.11
CA GLU A 250 20.73 -14.23 7.64
C GLU A 250 20.03 -13.06 6.93
N SER A 251 18.92 -12.55 7.47
CA SER A 251 18.16 -11.44 6.87
C SER A 251 17.22 -10.77 7.87
N LEU A 252 16.74 -9.59 7.52
CA LEU A 252 15.67 -8.89 8.21
C LEU A 252 14.34 -9.07 7.45
N ASN A 253 13.23 -8.99 8.18
CA ASN A 253 11.93 -8.82 7.55
C ASN A 253 11.95 -7.61 6.60
N LEU A 254 11.32 -7.75 5.44
CA LEU A 254 11.33 -6.76 4.37
C LEU A 254 10.88 -5.36 4.85
N ALA A 255 9.79 -5.30 5.64
CA ALA A 255 9.28 -4.02 6.14
C ALA A 255 10.21 -3.37 7.17
N VAL A 256 10.93 -4.18 7.94
CA VAL A 256 11.96 -3.71 8.88
C VAL A 256 13.14 -3.13 8.12
N ALA A 257 13.67 -3.85 7.11
CA ALA A 257 14.76 -3.36 6.27
C ALA A 257 14.38 -2.07 5.54
N ALA A 258 13.18 -2.02 4.95
CA ALA A 258 12.63 -0.81 4.35
C ALA A 258 12.62 0.36 5.36
N GLY A 259 12.11 0.10 6.57
CA GLY A 259 12.02 1.12 7.63
C GLY A 259 13.36 1.72 7.99
N ILE A 260 14.36 0.88 8.21
CA ILE A 260 15.72 1.32 8.55
C ILE A 260 16.28 2.26 7.47
N ILE A 261 16.20 1.87 6.19
CA ILE A 261 16.80 2.63 5.10
C ILE A 261 16.01 3.92 4.80
N VAL A 262 14.68 3.85 4.71
CA VAL A 262 13.88 5.04 4.35
C VAL A 262 13.88 6.10 5.46
N PHE A 263 13.97 5.71 6.73
CA PHE A 263 14.07 6.66 7.84
C PHE A 263 15.48 7.24 7.97
N GLU A 264 16.54 6.53 7.55
CA GLU A 264 17.87 7.13 7.40
C GLU A 264 17.85 8.20 6.31
N ALA A 265 17.24 7.94 5.15
CA ALA A 265 17.08 8.94 4.11
C ALA A 265 16.37 10.20 4.65
N ARG A 266 15.25 10.01 5.38
CA ARG A 266 14.53 11.10 6.03
C ARG A 266 15.43 11.87 7.02
N ARG A 267 16.22 11.17 7.85
CA ARG A 267 17.13 11.78 8.83
C ARG A 267 18.16 12.68 8.15
N GLN A 268 18.83 12.20 7.09
CA GLN A 268 19.81 12.98 6.37
C GLN A 268 19.25 14.27 5.77
N ILE A 269 18.05 14.19 5.20
CA ILE A 269 17.36 15.34 4.59
C ILE A 269 16.91 16.34 5.67
N ALA A 270 16.37 15.86 6.79
CA ALA A 270 15.95 16.72 7.89
C ALA A 270 17.14 17.47 8.53
N SER A 271 18.30 16.82 8.63
CA SER A 271 19.52 17.43 9.14
C SER A 271 20.05 18.53 8.19
N ALA A 272 19.96 18.32 6.87
CA ALA A 272 20.41 19.30 5.88
C ALA A 272 19.54 20.59 5.82
N LYS A 273 18.29 20.54 6.31
CA LYS A 273 17.41 21.72 6.37
C LYS A 273 17.63 22.59 7.62
N LYS A 274 18.42 22.11 8.57
CA LYS A 274 18.71 22.81 9.84
C LYS A 274 20.09 23.49 9.86
N GLY A 275 20.93 23.23 8.91
CA GLY A 275 22.24 23.88 8.68
C GLY A 275 22.15 24.82 7.48
#